data_4a80bd99bf118579ab29c999d6600708
#
_entry.id   4a80bd99bf118579ab29c999d6600708
#
_cell.length_a   1.000
_cell.length_b   1.000
_cell.length_c   1.000
_cell.angle_alpha   90.00
_cell.angle_beta   90.00
_cell.angle_gamma   90.00
#
_symmetry.space_group_name_H-M   'P 1'
#
loop_
_entity.id
_entity.type
_entity.pdbx_description
1 polymer ?
#
loop_
_entity_poly.entity_id
_entity_poly.type
_entity_poly.pdbx_seq_one_letter_code
_entity_poly.pdbx_strand_id
1 'polypeptide(L)'
;QYRGIEPVVVMGAKRDFVVVMYAGDDKLLLPVENIDLIDRYVADGSSYAVVDKLGKGSFAKLKEKVKDRLYAIANDIIKLAAARELVNGIKINTDKKVLSDFKLNAGFDYTKDQSRSVREIFEDLSSGRVMDRLLSGDVGFGKTEVAMNALLATVLDGFQALFVCPTTLLASQHYHGMQKRFEEYGIRDDVKIIASGKL
;
A
#
# COMPACT_ATOMS: atom_id res chain seq x y z
N GLN A 1 -0.60 -3.71 -31.78
CA GLN A 1 0.64 -4.51 -31.74
C GLN A 1 1.81 -3.69 -32.26
N TYR A 2 2.92 -3.67 -31.52
CA TYR A 2 4.19 -3.11 -32.00
C TYR A 2 4.76 -3.98 -33.12
N ARG A 3 5.21 -3.34 -34.21
CA ARG A 3 5.76 -4.03 -35.39
C ARG A 3 7.21 -3.63 -35.72
N GLY A 4 7.78 -2.72 -34.99
CA GLY A 4 9.14 -2.24 -35.23
C GLY A 4 9.19 -0.76 -35.56
N ILE A 5 10.35 -0.32 -36.05
CA ILE A 5 10.61 1.06 -36.46
C ILE A 5 10.80 1.03 -37.99
N GLU A 6 10.06 1.87 -38.66
CA GLU A 6 10.15 2.02 -40.15
C GLU A 6 10.51 3.47 -40.52
N PRO A 7 11.43 3.69 -41.45
CA PRO A 7 11.71 5.01 -41.97
C PRO A 7 10.61 5.44 -42.97
N VAL A 8 10.01 6.60 -42.69
CA VAL A 8 8.98 7.20 -43.56
C VAL A 8 9.43 8.56 -44.04
N VAL A 9 9.22 8.84 -45.34
CA VAL A 9 9.50 10.18 -45.88
C VAL A 9 8.31 11.10 -45.63
N VAL A 10 8.52 12.12 -44.80
CA VAL A 10 7.51 13.11 -44.48
C VAL A 10 8.03 14.49 -44.88
N MET A 11 7.32 15.18 -45.76
CA MET A 11 7.70 16.52 -46.30
C MET A 11 9.14 16.55 -46.88
N GLY A 12 9.54 15.47 -47.58
CA GLY A 12 10.86 15.38 -48.18
C GLY A 12 12.02 14.99 -47.26
N ALA A 13 11.79 14.83 -45.96
CA ALA A 13 12.78 14.38 -44.99
C ALA A 13 12.46 12.93 -44.52
N LYS A 14 13.51 12.09 -44.50
CA LYS A 14 13.41 10.72 -43.98
C LYS A 14 13.43 10.78 -42.44
N ARG A 15 12.40 10.24 -41.78
CA ARG A 15 12.27 10.15 -40.31
C ARG A 15 11.88 8.74 -39.91
N ASP A 16 12.31 8.34 -38.75
CA ASP A 16 12.00 7.02 -38.19
C ASP A 16 10.70 7.08 -37.33
N PHE A 17 9.81 6.13 -37.58
CA PHE A 17 8.53 6.01 -36.90
C PHE A 17 8.38 4.62 -36.28
N VAL A 18 7.87 4.60 -35.06
CA VAL A 18 7.37 3.39 -34.40
C VAL A 18 6.03 3.02 -35.04
N VAL A 19 5.93 1.79 -35.54
CA VAL A 19 4.71 1.27 -36.18
C VAL A 19 3.89 0.48 -35.18
N VAL A 20 2.67 0.95 -34.94
CA VAL A 20 1.68 0.28 -34.04
C VAL A 20 0.47 -0.13 -34.89
N MET A 21 0.22 -1.43 -34.97
CA MET A 21 -0.94 -1.99 -35.68
C MET A 21 -2.16 -2.08 -34.76
N TYR A 22 -3.29 -1.68 -35.31
CA TYR A 22 -4.62 -1.80 -34.70
C TYR A 22 -5.43 -2.91 -35.41
N ALA A 23 -6.62 -3.21 -34.90
CA ALA A 23 -7.52 -4.18 -35.54
C ALA A 23 -8.04 -3.64 -36.90
N GLY A 24 -8.03 -4.46 -37.93
CA GLY A 24 -8.47 -4.09 -39.29
C GLY A 24 -7.43 -3.38 -40.14
N ASP A 25 -6.16 -3.74 -39.90
CA ASP A 25 -5.00 -3.25 -40.69
C ASP A 25 -4.68 -1.75 -40.56
N ASP A 26 -5.34 -1.06 -39.63
CA ASP A 26 -5.03 0.33 -39.33
C ASP A 26 -3.63 0.45 -38.71
N LYS A 27 -2.81 1.38 -39.23
CA LYS A 27 -1.45 1.67 -38.72
C LYS A 27 -1.41 3.04 -38.08
N LEU A 28 -0.85 3.10 -36.88
CA LEU A 28 -0.42 4.35 -36.26
C LEU A 28 1.10 4.47 -36.38
N LEU A 29 1.54 5.57 -36.97
CA LEU A 29 2.93 5.94 -37.05
C LEU A 29 3.24 6.97 -36.00
N LEU A 30 4.07 6.60 -35.02
CA LEU A 30 4.49 7.49 -33.94
C LEU A 30 5.94 7.87 -34.17
N PRO A 31 6.30 9.17 -34.21
CA PRO A 31 7.71 9.58 -34.29
C PRO A 31 8.51 8.97 -33.16
N VAL A 32 9.74 8.51 -33.42
CA VAL A 32 10.59 7.85 -32.39
C VAL A 32 10.86 8.76 -31.20
N GLU A 33 10.85 10.08 -31.41
CA GLU A 33 11.01 11.09 -30.37
C GLU A 33 9.90 11.06 -29.32
N ASN A 34 8.76 10.45 -29.66
CA ASN A 34 7.59 10.33 -28.80
C ASN A 34 7.39 8.89 -28.28
N ILE A 35 8.45 8.08 -28.24
CA ILE A 35 8.38 6.66 -27.82
C ILE A 35 7.94 6.52 -26.34
N ASP A 36 8.17 7.51 -25.54
CA ASP A 36 7.72 7.64 -24.15
C ASP A 36 6.19 7.66 -23.97
N LEU A 37 5.43 7.92 -25.06
CA LEU A 37 3.97 7.82 -25.07
C LEU A 37 3.46 6.36 -25.18
N ILE A 38 4.36 5.39 -25.37
CA ILE A 38 4.02 3.97 -25.49
C ILE A 38 4.53 3.19 -24.30
N ASP A 39 3.61 2.57 -23.57
CA ASP A 39 3.94 1.62 -22.50
C ASP A 39 3.74 0.18 -22.96
N ARG A 40 4.54 -0.72 -22.40
CA ARG A 40 4.37 -2.15 -22.61
C ARG A 40 3.11 -2.63 -21.90
N TYR A 41 2.13 -3.09 -22.66
CA TYR A 41 0.96 -3.74 -22.08
C TYR A 41 1.36 -5.10 -21.45
N VAL A 42 1.17 -5.23 -20.16
CA VAL A 42 1.33 -6.47 -19.41
C VAL A 42 -0.07 -6.99 -19.11
N ALA A 43 -0.50 -8.07 -19.77
CA ALA A 43 -1.75 -8.74 -19.44
C ALA A 43 -1.54 -9.68 -18.25
N ASP A 44 -2.48 -9.72 -17.32
CA ASP A 44 -2.54 -10.80 -16.32
C ASP A 44 -2.71 -12.14 -17.02
N GLY A 45 -1.73 -12.99 -16.85
CA GLY A 45 -1.37 -14.31 -17.38
C GLY A 45 -2.32 -15.19 -18.20
N SER A 46 -3.56 -14.80 -18.50
CA SER A 46 -4.52 -15.67 -19.22
C SER A 46 -5.35 -15.00 -20.31
N SER A 47 -5.26 -13.69 -20.50
CA SER A 47 -6.06 -13.00 -21.53
C SER A 47 -5.19 -12.48 -22.67
N TYR A 48 -5.51 -12.90 -23.90
CA TYR A 48 -4.94 -12.29 -25.10
C TYR A 48 -5.34 -10.81 -25.15
N ALA A 49 -4.38 -9.92 -25.36
CA ALA A 49 -4.66 -8.51 -25.56
C ALA A 49 -5.62 -8.33 -26.77
N VAL A 50 -6.82 -7.84 -26.48
CA VAL A 50 -7.77 -7.49 -27.54
C VAL A 50 -7.26 -6.21 -28.21
N VAL A 51 -6.97 -6.29 -29.50
CA VAL A 51 -6.50 -5.14 -30.28
C VAL A 51 -7.71 -4.30 -30.70
N ASP A 52 -7.76 -3.05 -30.24
CA ASP A 52 -8.82 -2.10 -30.60
C ASP A 52 -8.72 -1.65 -32.07
N LYS A 53 -9.83 -1.20 -32.63
CA LYS A 53 -9.89 -0.57 -33.95
C LYS A 53 -9.67 0.95 -33.79
N LEU A 54 -8.81 1.52 -34.62
CA LEU A 54 -8.52 2.95 -34.60
C LEU A 54 -9.79 3.77 -34.90
N GLY A 55 -10.06 4.80 -34.10
CA GLY A 55 -11.18 5.73 -34.33
C GLY A 55 -12.57 5.27 -33.85
N LYS A 56 -12.76 4.04 -33.36
CA LYS A 56 -14.08 3.56 -32.90
C LYS A 56 -14.54 4.06 -31.53
N GLY A 57 -13.74 4.82 -30.81
CA GLY A 57 -14.11 5.38 -29.51
C GLY A 57 -14.33 4.36 -28.39
N SER A 58 -14.06 3.06 -28.61
CA SER A 58 -14.19 1.99 -27.62
C SER A 58 -13.29 2.25 -26.41
N PHE A 59 -12.07 2.68 -26.65
CA PHE A 59 -11.12 3.05 -25.59
C PHE A 59 -11.59 4.27 -24.80
N ALA A 60 -12.13 5.30 -25.47
CA ALA A 60 -12.66 6.47 -24.81
C ALA A 60 -13.82 6.13 -23.85
N LYS A 61 -14.76 5.28 -24.32
CA LYS A 61 -15.87 4.79 -23.50
C LYS A 61 -15.39 3.94 -22.31
N LEU A 62 -14.39 3.08 -22.52
CA LEU A 62 -13.80 2.28 -21.44
C LEU A 62 -13.12 3.17 -20.41
N LYS A 63 -12.34 4.16 -20.86
CA LYS A 63 -11.67 5.16 -20.02
C LYS A 63 -12.68 5.94 -19.17
N GLU A 64 -13.80 6.37 -19.77
CA GLU A 64 -14.87 7.08 -19.07
C GLU A 64 -15.51 6.20 -17.99
N LYS A 65 -15.85 4.96 -18.32
CA LYS A 65 -16.38 3.98 -17.36
C LYS A 65 -15.44 3.69 -16.19
N VAL A 66 -14.13 3.59 -16.46
CA VAL A 66 -13.13 3.40 -15.42
C VAL A 66 -13.02 4.66 -14.55
N LYS A 67 -13.03 5.84 -15.18
CA LYS A 67 -13.01 7.13 -14.49
C LYS A 67 -14.20 7.29 -13.52
N ASP A 68 -15.41 6.95 -13.97
CA ASP A 68 -16.62 7.00 -13.12
C ASP A 68 -16.52 6.06 -11.91
N ARG A 69 -15.98 4.86 -12.11
CA ARG A 69 -15.72 3.92 -11.01
C ARG A 69 -14.70 4.47 -10.01
N LEU A 70 -13.63 5.07 -10.50
CA LEU A 70 -12.61 5.68 -9.65
C LEU A 70 -13.18 6.85 -8.85
N TYR A 71 -14.03 7.68 -9.45
CA TYR A 71 -14.71 8.76 -8.73
C TYR A 71 -15.66 8.22 -7.65
N ALA A 72 -16.40 7.14 -7.92
CA ALA A 72 -17.24 6.52 -6.91
C ALA A 72 -16.43 6.02 -5.71
N ILE A 73 -15.34 5.30 -5.97
CA ILE A 73 -14.42 4.81 -4.92
C ILE A 73 -13.80 5.98 -4.14
N ALA A 74 -13.34 7.03 -4.84
CA ALA A 74 -12.77 8.20 -4.20
C ALA A 74 -13.78 8.91 -3.28
N ASN A 75 -15.04 9.05 -3.72
CA ASN A 75 -16.10 9.61 -2.91
C ASN A 75 -16.38 8.79 -1.65
N ASP A 76 -16.37 7.47 -1.74
CA ASP A 76 -16.56 6.60 -0.57
C ASP A 76 -15.40 6.70 0.41
N ILE A 77 -14.16 6.78 -0.09
CA ILE A 77 -12.96 7.02 0.75
C ILE A 77 -13.08 8.37 1.47
N ILE A 78 -13.46 9.45 0.75
CA ILE A 78 -13.63 10.79 1.34
C ILE A 78 -14.71 10.78 2.41
N LYS A 79 -15.84 10.11 2.18
CA LYS A 79 -16.93 9.99 3.17
C LYS A 79 -16.47 9.28 4.43
N LEU A 80 -15.70 8.17 4.29
CA LEU A 80 -15.15 7.45 5.42
C LEU A 80 -14.14 8.29 6.19
N ALA A 81 -13.27 9.02 5.51
CA ALA A 81 -12.32 9.94 6.12
C ALA A 81 -13.03 11.06 6.89
N ALA A 82 -14.03 11.69 6.28
CA ALA A 82 -14.83 12.73 6.92
C ALA A 82 -15.61 12.20 8.14
N ALA A 83 -16.21 11.01 8.04
CA ALA A 83 -16.89 10.38 9.17
C ALA A 83 -15.93 10.10 10.33
N ARG A 84 -14.69 9.71 10.04
CA ARG A 84 -13.64 9.47 11.04
C ARG A 84 -13.22 10.75 11.77
N GLU A 85 -13.12 11.87 11.08
CA GLU A 85 -12.80 13.18 11.67
C GLU A 85 -13.90 13.68 12.65
N LEU A 86 -15.14 13.22 12.50
CA LEU A 86 -16.25 13.55 13.39
C LEU A 86 -16.31 12.70 14.66
N VAL A 87 -15.52 11.61 14.71
CA VAL A 87 -15.51 10.71 15.88
C VAL A 87 -14.34 11.06 16.79
N ASN A 88 -14.63 11.25 18.08
CA ASN A 88 -13.58 11.36 19.07
C ASN A 88 -12.92 10.00 19.30
N GLY A 89 -11.61 9.93 19.06
CA GLY A 89 -10.80 8.77 19.38
C GLY A 89 -10.49 8.68 20.88
N ILE A 90 -9.99 7.52 21.28
CA ILE A 90 -9.47 7.31 22.64
C ILE A 90 -8.07 7.91 22.70
N LYS A 91 -7.77 8.67 23.76
CA LYS A 91 -6.42 9.14 24.05
C LYS A 91 -5.64 8.04 24.77
N ILE A 92 -4.56 7.61 24.18
CA ILE A 92 -3.62 6.66 24.79
C ILE A 92 -2.46 7.44 25.40
N ASN A 93 -2.10 7.12 26.63
CA ASN A 93 -0.93 7.73 27.27
C ASN A 93 0.36 7.10 26.73
N THR A 94 1.06 7.87 25.93
CA THR A 94 2.32 7.47 25.27
C THR A 94 3.58 7.96 26.00
N ASP A 95 3.45 8.71 27.11
CA ASP A 95 4.59 9.26 27.90
C ASP A 95 5.07 8.30 28.99
N LYS A 96 4.82 7.01 28.83
CA LYS A 96 5.25 6.01 29.81
C LYS A 96 6.72 5.65 29.58
N LYS A 97 7.54 5.69 30.64
CA LYS A 97 8.96 5.28 30.59
C LYS A 97 9.15 3.89 29.97
N VAL A 98 8.23 2.97 30.24
CA VAL A 98 8.22 1.60 29.70
C VAL A 98 8.28 1.58 28.17
N LEU A 99 7.66 2.53 27.48
CA LEU A 99 7.68 2.61 26.02
C LEU A 99 9.09 3.02 25.48
N SER A 100 9.78 3.89 26.21
CA SER A 100 11.17 4.21 25.90
C SER A 100 12.10 3.03 26.16
N ASP A 101 11.91 2.33 27.28
CA ASP A 101 12.66 1.13 27.62
C ASP A 101 12.41 0.01 26.62
N PHE A 102 11.17 -0.16 26.14
CA PHE A 102 10.82 -1.12 25.09
C PHE A 102 11.62 -0.89 23.79
N LYS A 103 11.74 0.36 23.38
CA LYS A 103 12.55 0.72 22.22
C LYS A 103 14.04 0.43 22.44
N LEU A 104 14.57 0.74 23.62
CA LEU A 104 15.99 0.51 23.95
C LEU A 104 16.34 -0.97 24.05
N ASN A 105 15.41 -1.79 24.55
CA ASN A 105 15.57 -3.24 24.73
C ASN A 105 15.21 -4.05 23.47
N ALA A 106 15.17 -3.43 22.29
CA ALA A 106 14.90 -4.12 21.03
C ALA A 106 16.00 -5.12 20.63
N GLY A 107 17.21 -4.96 21.17
CA GLY A 107 18.38 -5.74 20.77
C GLY A 107 19.07 -5.20 19.50
N PHE A 108 18.59 -4.08 18.97
CA PHE A 108 19.15 -3.35 17.84
C PHE A 108 18.75 -1.87 17.91
N ASP A 109 19.53 -1.01 17.25
CA ASP A 109 19.19 0.40 17.16
C ASP A 109 18.10 0.65 16.10
N TYR A 110 17.07 1.41 16.47
CA TYR A 110 16.07 1.85 15.50
C TYR A 110 16.68 2.81 14.50
N THR A 111 16.35 2.61 13.23
CA THR A 111 16.70 3.58 12.19
C THR A 111 15.99 4.92 12.45
N LYS A 112 16.48 5.98 11.79
CA LYS A 112 15.85 7.31 11.89
C LYS A 112 14.36 7.26 11.45
N ASP A 113 14.06 6.48 10.42
CA ASP A 113 12.67 6.34 9.90
C ASP A 113 11.78 5.53 10.83
N GLN A 114 12.28 4.45 11.43
CA GLN A 114 11.54 3.71 12.45
C GLN A 114 11.25 4.58 13.66
N SER A 115 12.26 5.32 14.15
CA SER A 115 12.11 6.24 15.29
C SER A 115 11.10 7.36 15.00
N ARG A 116 11.11 7.90 13.77
CA ARG A 116 10.15 8.89 13.31
C ARG A 116 8.74 8.29 13.27
N SER A 117 8.58 7.12 12.69
CA SER A 117 7.29 6.44 12.57
C SER A 117 6.67 6.13 13.94
N VAL A 118 7.46 5.66 14.91
CA VAL A 118 6.98 5.43 16.28
C VAL A 118 6.53 6.74 16.92
N ARG A 119 7.30 7.83 16.79
CA ARG A 119 6.92 9.14 17.32
C ARG A 119 5.59 9.62 16.72
N GLU A 120 5.45 9.57 15.40
CA GLU A 120 4.23 9.99 14.73
C GLU A 120 3.01 9.14 15.13
N ILE A 121 3.19 7.83 15.33
CA ILE A 121 2.14 6.94 15.85
C ILE A 121 1.75 7.35 17.27
N PHE A 122 2.71 7.66 18.14
CA PHE A 122 2.44 8.09 19.51
C PHE A 122 1.75 9.46 19.55
N GLU A 123 2.11 10.38 18.67
CA GLU A 123 1.41 11.66 18.49
C GLU A 123 -0.05 11.43 18.08
N ASP A 124 -0.31 10.54 17.11
CA ASP A 124 -1.67 10.19 16.71
C ASP A 124 -2.47 9.55 17.87
N LEU A 125 -1.92 8.54 18.55
CA LEU A 125 -2.58 7.83 19.65
C LEU A 125 -2.90 8.76 20.82
N SER A 126 -2.06 9.74 21.10
CA SER A 126 -2.26 10.70 22.18
C SER A 126 -3.17 11.87 21.80
N SER A 127 -3.44 12.09 20.52
CA SER A 127 -4.20 13.24 20.02
C SER A 127 -5.68 13.23 20.39
N GLY A 128 -6.27 12.04 20.63
CA GLY A 128 -7.71 11.86 20.78
C GLY A 128 -8.47 11.86 19.46
N ARG A 129 -7.78 11.74 18.32
CA ARG A 129 -8.37 11.46 17.01
C ARG A 129 -8.31 9.97 16.73
N VAL A 130 -9.17 9.51 15.83
CA VAL A 130 -9.07 8.13 15.33
C VAL A 130 -7.88 8.04 14.35
N MET A 131 -6.84 7.31 14.74
CA MET A 131 -5.67 7.08 13.90
C MET A 131 -6.02 6.21 12.69
N ASP A 132 -5.62 6.64 11.50
CA ASP A 132 -5.64 5.85 10.27
C ASP A 132 -4.33 6.11 9.51
N ARG A 133 -3.31 5.31 9.82
CA ARG A 133 -1.94 5.53 9.35
C ARG A 133 -1.44 4.36 8.53
N LEU A 134 -0.94 4.63 7.35
CA LEU A 134 -0.22 3.67 6.52
C LEU A 134 1.27 3.69 6.87
N LEU A 135 1.81 2.57 7.35
CA LEU A 135 3.25 2.36 7.51
C LEU A 135 3.79 1.63 6.27
N SER A 136 4.49 2.37 5.41
CA SER A 136 5.11 1.84 4.20
C SER A 136 6.59 1.55 4.41
N GLY A 137 7.07 0.47 3.81
CA GLY A 137 8.50 0.08 3.84
C GLY A 137 8.67 -1.30 3.21
N ASP A 138 9.89 -1.62 2.78
CA ASP A 138 10.21 -2.90 2.16
C ASP A 138 10.17 -4.08 3.15
N VAL A 139 10.26 -5.30 2.63
CA VAL A 139 10.34 -6.52 3.44
C VAL A 139 11.62 -6.49 4.29
N GLY A 140 11.49 -6.85 5.58
CA GLY A 140 12.63 -6.85 6.51
C GLY A 140 12.95 -5.52 7.19
N PHE A 141 12.30 -4.40 6.85
CA PHE A 141 12.55 -3.08 7.45
C PHE A 141 11.95 -2.88 8.85
N GLY A 142 11.50 -3.96 9.50
CA GLY A 142 11.06 -3.90 10.89
C GLY A 142 9.72 -3.22 11.12
N LYS A 143 8.81 -3.21 10.13
CA LYS A 143 7.44 -2.65 10.27
C LYS A 143 6.69 -3.23 11.47
N THR A 144 6.86 -4.53 11.73
CA THR A 144 6.24 -5.20 12.87
C THR A 144 6.72 -4.66 14.20
N GLU A 145 8.02 -4.35 14.33
CA GLU A 145 8.56 -3.75 15.56
C GLU A 145 7.98 -2.35 15.81
N VAL A 146 7.82 -1.55 14.76
CA VAL A 146 7.13 -0.25 14.86
C VAL A 146 5.68 -0.44 15.33
N ALA A 147 4.96 -1.41 14.76
CA ALA A 147 3.58 -1.73 15.16
C ALA A 147 3.50 -2.22 16.62
N MET A 148 4.48 -3.00 17.10
CA MET A 148 4.52 -3.47 18.49
C MET A 148 4.57 -2.31 19.50
N ASN A 149 5.19 -1.18 19.17
CA ASN A 149 5.15 0.00 20.03
C ASN A 149 3.72 0.53 20.23
N ALA A 150 2.92 0.57 19.17
CA ALA A 150 1.52 0.99 19.24
C ALA A 150 0.68 0.01 20.07
N LEU A 151 0.88 -1.30 19.84
CA LEU A 151 0.19 -2.36 20.58
C LEU A 151 0.51 -2.26 22.07
N LEU A 152 1.80 -2.15 22.42
CA LEU A 152 2.23 -2.03 23.81
C LEU A 152 1.66 -0.79 24.48
N ALA A 153 1.71 0.37 23.84
CA ALA A 153 1.14 1.61 24.38
C ALA A 153 -0.35 1.45 24.69
N THR A 154 -1.09 0.83 23.77
CA THR A 154 -2.53 0.60 23.91
C THR A 154 -2.85 -0.35 25.07
N VAL A 155 -2.14 -1.46 25.19
CA VAL A 155 -2.39 -2.47 26.25
C VAL A 155 -1.97 -1.93 27.63
N LEU A 156 -0.85 -1.23 27.74
CA LEU A 156 -0.39 -0.60 28.99
C LEU A 156 -1.35 0.49 29.47
N ASP A 157 -2.18 1.03 28.61
CA ASP A 157 -3.21 2.02 28.96
C ASP A 157 -4.58 1.38 29.27
N GLY A 158 -4.62 0.03 29.33
CA GLY A 158 -5.79 -0.74 29.73
C GLY A 158 -6.77 -1.06 28.60
N PHE A 159 -6.37 -0.84 27.35
CA PHE A 159 -7.21 -1.15 26.19
C PHE A 159 -6.76 -2.44 25.49
N GLN A 160 -7.65 -3.00 24.68
CA GLN A 160 -7.35 -4.15 23.85
C GLN A 160 -6.80 -3.72 22.49
N ALA A 161 -5.88 -4.52 21.95
CA ALA A 161 -5.33 -4.32 20.61
C ALA A 161 -5.50 -5.59 19.75
N LEU A 162 -5.86 -5.42 18.49
CA LEU A 162 -6.00 -6.51 17.54
C LEU A 162 -4.96 -6.38 16.41
N PHE A 163 -4.15 -7.42 16.23
CA PHE A 163 -3.19 -7.51 15.14
C PHE A 163 -3.65 -8.53 14.10
N VAL A 164 -3.99 -8.08 12.90
CA VAL A 164 -4.55 -8.93 11.82
C VAL A 164 -3.48 -9.29 10.82
N CYS A 165 -3.40 -10.58 10.49
CA CYS A 165 -2.46 -11.13 9.51
C CYS A 165 -3.20 -11.85 8.38
N PRO A 166 -2.68 -11.84 7.13
CA PRO A 166 -3.34 -12.46 5.99
C PRO A 166 -3.31 -13.99 6.01
N THR A 167 -2.40 -14.60 6.76
CA THR A 167 -2.25 -16.06 6.85
C THR A 167 -2.04 -16.52 8.29
N THR A 168 -2.45 -17.75 8.60
CA THR A 168 -2.26 -18.38 9.91
C THR A 168 -0.78 -18.57 10.25
N LEU A 169 0.07 -18.82 9.26
CA LEU A 169 1.51 -18.93 9.45
C LEU A 169 2.13 -17.61 9.95
N LEU A 170 1.79 -16.49 9.31
CA LEU A 170 2.25 -15.17 9.75
C LEU A 170 1.68 -14.80 11.13
N ALA A 171 0.42 -15.13 11.38
CA ALA A 171 -0.18 -14.92 12.71
C ALA A 171 0.58 -15.66 13.80
N SER A 172 0.94 -16.94 13.55
CA SER A 172 1.73 -17.74 14.49
C SER A 172 3.14 -17.17 14.70
N GLN A 173 3.82 -16.75 13.65
CA GLN A 173 5.15 -16.13 13.75
C GLN A 173 5.10 -14.83 14.57
N HIS A 174 4.14 -13.96 14.29
CA HIS A 174 3.97 -12.71 15.04
C HIS A 174 3.56 -12.96 16.48
N TYR A 175 2.70 -13.94 16.74
CA TYR A 175 2.30 -14.34 18.08
C TYR A 175 3.51 -14.70 18.96
N HIS A 176 4.37 -15.61 18.50
CA HIS A 176 5.57 -15.99 19.24
C HIS A 176 6.57 -14.84 19.40
N GLY A 177 6.71 -14.00 18.36
CA GLY A 177 7.54 -12.80 18.43
C GLY A 177 7.04 -11.81 19.47
N MET A 178 5.72 -11.56 19.51
CA MET A 178 5.09 -10.66 20.48
C MET A 178 5.18 -11.23 21.90
N GLN A 179 4.91 -12.53 22.10
CA GLN A 179 5.04 -13.16 23.42
C GLN A 179 6.44 -12.95 23.99
N LYS A 180 7.48 -13.25 23.20
CA LYS A 180 8.88 -13.06 23.62
C LYS A 180 9.18 -11.58 23.90
N ARG A 181 8.72 -10.69 23.04
CA ARG A 181 9.02 -9.25 23.14
C ARG A 181 8.30 -8.55 24.28
N PHE A 182 7.12 -9.06 24.68
CA PHE A 182 6.29 -8.52 25.74
C PHE A 182 6.47 -9.20 27.09
N GLU A 183 7.28 -10.29 27.16
CA GLU A 183 7.52 -11.04 28.38
C GLU A 183 8.08 -10.17 29.52
N GLU A 184 9.05 -9.31 29.19
CA GLU A 184 9.70 -8.41 30.16
C GLU A 184 8.75 -7.35 30.75
N TYR A 185 7.61 -7.14 30.11
CA TYR A 185 6.62 -6.10 30.46
C TYR A 185 5.38 -6.68 31.17
N GLY A 186 5.41 -7.99 31.48
CA GLY A 186 4.34 -8.66 32.24
C GLY A 186 3.05 -8.91 31.46
N ILE A 187 3.05 -8.74 30.13
CA ILE A 187 1.85 -8.91 29.29
C ILE A 187 1.95 -10.09 28.30
N ARG A 188 2.90 -10.98 28.51
CA ARG A 188 3.09 -12.18 27.65
C ARG A 188 1.82 -13.01 27.52
N ASP A 189 1.18 -13.32 28.67
CA ASP A 189 0.03 -14.20 28.73
C ASP A 189 -1.28 -13.55 28.25
N ASP A 190 -1.25 -12.22 28.07
CA ASP A 190 -2.36 -11.45 27.50
C ASP A 190 -2.38 -11.51 25.96
N VAL A 191 -1.27 -11.89 25.33
CA VAL A 191 -1.19 -12.10 23.87
C VAL A 191 -1.86 -13.41 23.53
N LYS A 192 -2.92 -13.35 22.71
CA LYS A 192 -3.69 -14.51 22.26
C LYS A 192 -3.77 -14.57 20.75
N ILE A 193 -3.82 -15.78 20.20
CA ILE A 193 -4.01 -16.00 18.78
C ILE A 193 -5.45 -16.46 18.52
N ILE A 194 -6.09 -15.82 17.53
CA ILE A 194 -7.38 -16.21 17.00
C ILE A 194 -7.19 -16.49 15.51
N ALA A 195 -7.37 -17.75 15.08
CA ALA A 195 -7.22 -18.14 13.69
C ALA A 195 -8.48 -18.86 13.19
N SER A 196 -8.94 -18.53 11.99
CA SER A 196 -9.97 -19.28 11.29
C SER A 196 -9.31 -20.46 10.57
N GLY A 197 -9.27 -21.64 11.22
CA GLY A 197 -8.68 -22.87 10.69
C GLY A 197 -7.85 -23.62 11.75
N LYS A 198 -7.46 -24.84 11.45
CA LYS A 198 -6.51 -25.57 12.30
C LYS A 198 -5.11 -24.95 12.14
N LEU A 199 -4.55 -24.51 13.23
CA LEU A 199 -3.12 -24.20 13.35
C LEU A 199 -2.31 -25.48 13.21
#